data_c2902a79f5bc97fb39ba0c862e57f5fe
#
_entry.id   c2902a79f5bc97fb39ba0c862e57f5fe
#
_cell.length_a   1.000
_cell.length_b   1.000
_cell.length_c   1.000
_cell.angle_alpha   90.00
_cell.angle_beta   90.00
_cell.angle_gamma   90.00
#
_symmetry.space_group_name_H-M   'P 1'
#
loop_
_entity.id
_entity.type
_entity.pdbx_description
1 polymer ?
#
loop_
_entity_poly.entity_id
_entity_poly.type
_entity_poly.pdbx_seq_one_letter_code
_entity_poly.pdbx_strand_id
1 'polypeptide(L)'
;MFSLTSRRLQTLPTPTNHHSATFSVLSAIRNKYSAPTHASPMTIVPSIPPTLTFQASSTPRPEPEFWRQIAPSSPFEYTSLDNFLSWEWNTKHILETEPKLYEFLDAVIPNNIPRARGIPGMQTRDEFKSDIAGGIIMSTMSVRVTPYVLSVINWRDPANCPILRQFIPLKSAMMEDHPRLGLDSLHEQADSPVEGVVHRYPDKALFLPLAVCPVYCVFCTRSYGVGADTILVTKRTFKLARTRLKNAFAYIESQENLKDIVVSGGDAYYLPPHVLEGIGDRLIGMKNIERFRFATRGLAVAPNRLLDHNDPWTEALIRVSDKARKAGKHFALHTHFNHPNEISWITEKAARRLSQAAVTVRCQTVLLRGVNDDVDTMSTLIKKLAKMMIQPYYVYQCDMVSKVEHLRTPLQTSLDLESQIRGSIAGYYMPNFVVDLPEGGGKRLAGSFESYDRDTGVSTFRAPALTKRGKEGKIYKYYDPLKSSS
;
A
#
# COMPACT_ATOMS: atom_id res chain seq x y z
N MET A 1 -3.82 -33.87 61.16
CA MET A 1 -3.26 -33.21 62.37
C MET A 1 -3.07 -31.73 62.04
N PHE A 2 -3.86 -30.91 62.73
CA PHE A 2 -3.67 -29.48 63.07
C PHE A 2 -3.26 -28.49 61.95
N SER A 3 -3.80 -27.27 61.80
CA SER A 3 -4.75 -26.48 62.63
C SER A 3 -5.29 -25.33 61.79
N LEU A 4 -6.55 -25.02 61.94
CA LEU A 4 -7.27 -23.83 61.52
C LEU A 4 -6.81 -22.61 62.33
N THR A 5 -6.58 -21.44 61.72
CA THR A 5 -6.78 -20.17 62.41
C THR A 5 -7.53 -19.18 61.53
N SER A 6 -8.68 -18.82 61.97
CA SER A 6 -9.61 -17.79 61.52
C SER A 6 -9.12 -16.39 61.93
N ARG A 7 -9.26 -15.37 61.07
CA ARG A 7 -9.41 -13.97 61.51
C ARG A 7 -10.40 -13.23 60.61
N ARG A 8 -11.51 -12.99 61.15
CA ARG A 8 -12.40 -11.82 61.32
C ARG A 8 -12.50 -10.84 60.15
N LEU A 9 -13.72 -10.80 59.68
CA LEU A 9 -14.37 -9.69 58.94
C LEU A 9 -14.36 -8.41 59.81
N GLN A 10 -13.95 -7.29 59.23
CA GLN A 10 -14.29 -5.94 59.67
C GLN A 10 -15.25 -5.29 58.69
N THR A 11 -16.36 -4.87 59.21
CA THR A 11 -17.49 -4.19 58.58
C THR A 11 -17.11 -2.74 58.24
N LEU A 12 -17.45 -2.28 57.06
CA LEU A 12 -17.45 -0.87 56.63
C LEU A 12 -18.79 -0.22 56.97
N PRO A 13 -18.80 1.07 57.40
CA PRO A 13 -20.02 1.80 57.68
C PRO A 13 -20.63 2.42 56.40
N THR A 14 -21.93 2.49 56.39
CA THR A 14 -22.82 3.15 55.40
C THR A 14 -22.68 4.69 55.49
N PRO A 15 -22.76 5.44 54.37
CA PRO A 15 -22.84 6.88 54.43
C PRO A 15 -24.31 7.34 54.47
N THR A 16 -24.54 8.26 55.37
CA THR A 16 -25.76 9.07 55.55
C THR A 16 -25.88 10.18 54.49
N ASN A 17 -27.11 10.40 54.08
CA ASN A 17 -27.58 11.51 53.23
C ASN A 17 -27.29 12.89 53.84
N HIS A 18 -26.77 13.85 53.03
CA HIS A 18 -27.15 15.26 53.16
C HIS A 18 -27.03 16.05 51.84
N HIS A 19 -28.15 16.59 51.44
CA HIS A 19 -28.46 17.89 50.80
C HIS A 19 -27.78 18.37 49.53
N SER A 20 -28.65 18.56 48.57
CA SER A 20 -28.62 19.44 47.42
C SER A 20 -27.93 20.81 47.65
N ALA A 21 -27.03 21.17 46.72
CA ALA A 21 -26.70 22.54 46.42
C ALA A 21 -26.45 22.69 44.92
N THR A 22 -27.46 23.17 44.24
CA THR A 22 -27.39 23.76 42.90
C THR A 22 -26.57 25.04 43.00
N PHE A 23 -25.43 25.11 42.34
CA PHE A 23 -24.77 26.39 42.08
C PHE A 23 -24.81 26.71 40.58
N SER A 24 -25.57 27.74 40.27
CA SER A 24 -25.59 28.46 38.99
C SER A 24 -24.29 29.23 38.83
N VAL A 25 -23.50 28.93 37.81
CA VAL A 25 -22.38 29.76 37.37
C VAL A 25 -22.74 30.30 35.97
N LEU A 26 -23.63 31.26 35.97
CA LEU A 26 -23.94 32.08 34.79
C LEU A 26 -24.24 33.51 35.26
N SER A 27 -23.25 34.24 35.78
CA SER A 27 -23.34 35.72 35.86
C SER A 27 -22.00 36.34 36.27
N ALA A 28 -20.98 36.31 35.44
CA ALA A 28 -19.82 37.21 35.63
C ALA A 28 -18.97 37.38 34.37
N ILE A 29 -19.54 37.64 33.19
CA ILE A 29 -18.87 38.33 32.08
C ILE A 29 -19.90 39.17 31.35
N ARG A 30 -20.33 40.28 31.99
CA ARG A 30 -20.90 41.44 31.34
C ARG A 30 -20.35 42.67 32.04
N ASN A 31 -19.46 43.35 31.33
CA ASN A 31 -19.13 44.78 31.41
C ASN A 31 -17.63 44.98 31.18
N LYS A 32 -17.31 45.18 29.90
CA LYS A 32 -16.29 46.13 29.43
C LYS A 32 -16.26 46.04 27.90
N TYR A 33 -17.12 46.85 27.27
CA TYR A 33 -16.89 47.49 25.98
C TYR A 33 -18.19 48.27 25.66
N SER A 34 -18.18 49.55 25.98
CA SER A 34 -19.14 50.51 25.51
C SER A 34 -18.86 50.81 24.04
N ALA A 35 -19.86 50.61 23.19
CA ALA A 35 -19.87 51.02 21.80
C ALA A 35 -20.37 52.46 21.67
N PRO A 36 -19.87 53.27 20.75
CA PRO A 36 -20.44 54.56 20.42
C PRO A 36 -21.67 54.38 19.52
N THR A 37 -22.71 55.10 19.88
CA THR A 37 -23.98 55.31 19.16
C THR A 37 -23.79 56.15 17.92
N HIS A 38 -24.60 55.88 16.90
CA HIS A 38 -24.98 56.56 15.67
C HIS A 38 -24.41 56.03 14.37
N ALA A 39 -25.16 55.13 13.75
CA ALA A 39 -25.33 55.02 12.30
C ALA A 39 -26.68 54.38 12.00
N SER A 40 -27.47 55.02 11.13
CA SER A 40 -28.77 54.55 10.65
C SER A 40 -28.73 53.21 9.95
N PRO A 41 -29.79 52.41 9.97
CA PRO A 41 -29.79 51.07 9.34
C PRO A 41 -29.89 51.20 7.81
N MET A 42 -28.81 50.89 7.12
CA MET A 42 -28.87 50.54 5.70
C MET A 42 -29.43 49.13 5.56
N THR A 43 -30.63 49.02 5.04
CA THR A 43 -31.24 47.74 4.67
C THR A 43 -30.54 47.23 3.40
N ILE A 44 -29.56 46.36 3.56
CA ILE A 44 -28.98 45.60 2.44
C ILE A 44 -29.90 44.40 2.25
N VAL A 45 -30.73 44.43 1.22
CA VAL A 45 -31.41 43.26 0.70
C VAL A 45 -30.36 42.48 -0.11
N PRO A 46 -29.96 41.24 0.29
CA PRO A 46 -29.09 40.47 -0.55
C PRO A 46 -29.89 40.03 -1.79
N SER A 47 -29.51 40.53 -2.96
CA SER A 47 -29.97 40.00 -4.22
C SER A 47 -29.41 38.58 -4.34
N ILE A 48 -30.27 37.56 -4.22
CA ILE A 48 -29.94 36.17 -4.54
C ILE A 48 -29.61 36.14 -6.03
N PRO A 49 -28.42 35.77 -6.43
CA PRO A 49 -28.12 35.57 -7.86
C PRO A 49 -29.01 34.45 -8.41
N PRO A 50 -29.44 34.56 -9.67
CA PRO A 50 -30.32 33.55 -10.27
C PRO A 50 -29.66 32.20 -10.12
N THR A 51 -30.42 31.24 -9.60
CA THR A 51 -30.04 29.84 -9.47
C THR A 51 -29.56 29.35 -10.83
N LEU A 52 -28.24 29.14 -10.98
CA LEU A 52 -27.69 28.45 -12.13
C LEU A 52 -28.22 27.01 -12.10
N THR A 53 -29.31 26.79 -12.81
CA THR A 53 -29.79 25.46 -13.12
C THR A 53 -28.75 24.84 -14.03
N PHE A 54 -27.83 24.07 -13.45
CA PHE A 54 -27.02 23.10 -14.20
C PHE A 54 -27.98 22.08 -14.77
N GLN A 55 -28.39 22.28 -16.03
CA GLN A 55 -28.91 21.19 -16.82
C GLN A 55 -27.75 20.20 -17.01
N ALA A 56 -27.73 19.15 -16.20
CA ALA A 56 -26.88 18.00 -16.41
C ALA A 56 -27.29 17.42 -17.78
N SER A 57 -26.46 17.59 -18.79
CA SER A 57 -26.61 16.89 -20.05
C SER A 57 -26.57 15.40 -19.73
N SER A 58 -27.68 14.72 -19.95
CA SER A 58 -27.92 13.34 -19.54
C SER A 58 -27.30 12.29 -20.46
N THR A 59 -26.41 12.66 -21.37
CA THR A 59 -25.62 11.70 -22.15
C THR A 59 -24.31 11.45 -21.44
N PRO A 60 -24.07 10.22 -20.93
CA PRO A 60 -22.76 9.85 -20.39
C PRO A 60 -21.71 10.09 -21.47
N ARG A 61 -20.68 10.90 -21.19
CA ARG A 61 -19.53 10.99 -22.09
C ARG A 61 -18.93 9.59 -22.19
N PRO A 62 -18.66 9.09 -23.42
CA PRO A 62 -18.01 7.80 -23.56
C PRO A 62 -16.67 7.84 -22.84
N GLU A 63 -16.44 6.86 -21.95
CA GLU A 63 -15.20 6.78 -21.20
C GLU A 63 -14.05 6.39 -22.14
N PRO A 64 -12.88 7.07 -22.05
CA PRO A 64 -11.80 6.87 -23.00
C PRO A 64 -11.23 5.46 -22.88
N GLU A 65 -11.21 4.72 -24.00
CA GLU A 65 -10.57 3.42 -24.13
C GLU A 65 -9.04 3.60 -24.29
N PHE A 66 -8.40 4.11 -23.24
CA PHE A 66 -6.98 4.51 -23.24
C PHE A 66 -6.02 3.36 -23.60
N TRP A 67 -6.42 2.12 -23.37
CA TRP A 67 -5.62 0.95 -23.74
C TRP A 67 -5.46 0.77 -25.25
N ARG A 68 -6.37 1.32 -26.08
CA ARG A 68 -6.27 1.29 -27.53
C ARG A 68 -5.30 2.34 -28.09
N GLN A 69 -4.95 3.34 -27.30
CA GLN A 69 -4.19 4.52 -27.72
C GLN A 69 -2.71 4.44 -27.33
N ILE A 70 -2.22 3.28 -26.89
CA ILE A 70 -0.84 3.10 -26.45
C ILE A 70 0.14 3.37 -27.60
N ALA A 71 -0.10 2.79 -28.76
CA ALA A 71 0.63 2.96 -30.01
C ALA A 71 -0.22 2.45 -31.17
N PRO A 72 0.07 2.91 -32.43
CA PRO A 72 -0.71 2.51 -33.62
C PRO A 72 -0.71 1.00 -33.92
N SER A 73 0.28 0.26 -33.44
CA SER A 73 0.41 -1.19 -33.64
C SER A 73 0.27 -1.98 -32.34
N SER A 74 -0.34 -1.37 -31.32
CA SER A 74 -0.49 -2.00 -30.02
C SER A 74 -1.32 -3.27 -30.12
N PRO A 75 -0.92 -4.38 -29.44
CA PRO A 75 -1.73 -5.58 -29.33
C PRO A 75 -3.12 -5.33 -28.73
N PHE A 76 -3.34 -4.16 -28.12
CA PHE A 76 -4.61 -3.77 -27.48
C PHE A 76 -5.48 -2.84 -28.35
N GLU A 77 -5.04 -2.46 -29.56
CA GLU A 77 -5.76 -1.52 -30.45
C GLU A 77 -7.19 -1.93 -30.71
N TYR A 78 -7.42 -3.22 -30.96
CA TYR A 78 -8.74 -3.78 -31.26
C TYR A 78 -9.43 -4.44 -30.07
N THR A 79 -8.87 -4.31 -28.86
CA THR A 79 -9.47 -4.91 -27.65
C THR A 79 -10.73 -4.16 -27.25
N SER A 80 -11.87 -4.85 -27.21
CA SER A 80 -13.13 -4.28 -26.73
C SER A 80 -13.09 -3.99 -25.23
N LEU A 81 -13.98 -3.13 -24.76
CA LEU A 81 -14.13 -2.84 -23.33
C LEU A 81 -14.40 -4.12 -22.52
N ASP A 82 -15.31 -4.98 -22.99
CA ASP A 82 -15.65 -6.22 -22.29
C ASP A 82 -14.43 -7.15 -22.14
N ASN A 83 -13.64 -7.29 -23.19
CA ASN A 83 -12.40 -8.05 -23.13
C ASN A 83 -11.40 -7.41 -22.15
N PHE A 84 -11.19 -6.10 -22.24
CA PHE A 84 -10.24 -5.41 -21.37
C PHE A 84 -10.66 -5.46 -19.89
N LEU A 85 -11.96 -5.52 -19.60
CA LEU A 85 -12.46 -5.73 -18.24
C LEU A 85 -12.45 -7.20 -17.80
N SER A 86 -12.38 -8.16 -18.71
CA SER A 86 -12.39 -9.60 -18.39
C SER A 86 -11.08 -10.02 -17.69
N TRP A 87 -11.19 -10.64 -16.52
CA TRP A 87 -10.05 -11.20 -15.81
C TRP A 87 -9.40 -12.36 -16.56
N GLU A 88 -10.21 -13.19 -17.20
CA GLU A 88 -9.73 -14.29 -18.03
C GLU A 88 -8.89 -13.76 -19.20
N TRP A 89 -9.37 -12.75 -19.92
CA TRP A 89 -8.61 -12.10 -20.98
C TRP A 89 -7.31 -11.50 -20.45
N ASN A 90 -7.37 -10.77 -19.34
CA ASN A 90 -6.18 -10.15 -18.73
C ASN A 90 -5.12 -11.18 -18.35
N THR A 91 -5.52 -12.30 -17.74
CA THR A 91 -4.55 -13.34 -17.32
C THR A 91 -3.86 -14.00 -18.52
N LYS A 92 -4.55 -14.17 -19.65
CA LYS A 92 -3.96 -14.69 -20.90
C LYS A 92 -2.95 -13.73 -21.54
N HIS A 93 -3.12 -12.42 -21.31
CA HIS A 93 -2.29 -11.37 -21.91
C HIS A 93 -1.26 -10.75 -20.94
N ILE A 94 -1.05 -11.35 -19.79
CA ILE A 94 0.05 -10.97 -18.90
C ILE A 94 1.38 -11.25 -19.58
N LEU A 95 2.27 -10.26 -19.57
CA LEU A 95 3.65 -10.42 -20.01
C LEU A 95 4.46 -11.00 -18.84
N GLU A 96 4.83 -12.27 -18.94
CA GLU A 96 5.57 -12.98 -17.88
C GLU A 96 6.81 -13.71 -18.40
N THR A 97 7.12 -13.58 -19.70
CA THR A 97 8.32 -14.11 -20.32
C THR A 97 9.02 -13.04 -21.13
N GLU A 98 10.34 -13.09 -21.22
CA GLU A 98 11.12 -12.13 -21.99
C GLU A 98 10.73 -12.08 -23.48
N PRO A 99 10.51 -13.20 -24.20
CA PRO A 99 10.06 -13.14 -25.58
C PRO A 99 8.77 -12.35 -25.76
N LYS A 100 7.73 -12.59 -24.94
CA LYS A 100 6.48 -11.83 -24.99
C LYS A 100 6.68 -10.36 -24.68
N LEU A 101 7.58 -10.03 -23.73
CA LEU A 101 7.92 -8.65 -23.41
C LEU A 101 8.56 -7.97 -24.62
N TYR A 102 9.56 -8.59 -25.26
CA TYR A 102 10.26 -7.98 -26.39
C TYR A 102 9.35 -7.83 -27.62
N GLU A 103 8.49 -8.78 -27.91
CA GLU A 103 7.46 -8.66 -28.94
C GLU A 103 6.54 -7.46 -28.69
N PHE A 104 6.08 -7.29 -27.45
CA PHE A 104 5.27 -6.15 -27.06
C PHE A 104 6.04 -4.82 -27.22
N LEU A 105 7.29 -4.76 -26.78
CA LEU A 105 8.15 -3.56 -26.88
C LEU A 105 8.37 -3.16 -28.35
N ASP A 106 8.56 -4.13 -29.26
CA ASP A 106 8.68 -3.89 -30.69
C ASP A 106 7.43 -3.24 -31.30
N ALA A 107 6.25 -3.63 -30.79
CA ALA A 107 4.99 -3.09 -31.26
C ALA A 107 4.70 -1.66 -30.73
N VAL A 108 5.16 -1.31 -29.50
CA VAL A 108 4.71 -0.07 -28.84
C VAL A 108 5.77 1.04 -28.77
N ILE A 109 7.05 0.71 -28.79
CA ILE A 109 8.10 1.70 -28.64
C ILE A 109 8.43 2.35 -29.99
N PRO A 110 8.46 3.71 -30.09
CA PRO A 110 8.96 4.39 -31.28
C PRO A 110 10.42 4.05 -31.59
N ASN A 111 10.84 4.21 -32.83
CA ASN A 111 12.23 3.92 -33.25
C ASN A 111 13.27 4.69 -32.43
N ASN A 112 12.93 5.92 -32.01
CA ASN A 112 13.75 6.75 -31.16
C ASN A 112 12.93 7.30 -29.99
N ILE A 113 13.47 7.25 -28.78
CA ILE A 113 12.86 7.73 -27.55
C ILE A 113 13.85 8.57 -26.73
N PRO A 114 13.39 9.45 -25.85
CA PRO A 114 14.27 10.18 -24.93
C PRO A 114 15.10 9.24 -24.06
N ARG A 115 16.34 9.62 -23.75
CA ARG A 115 17.14 8.96 -22.71
C ARG A 115 16.61 9.28 -21.31
N ALA A 116 17.05 8.53 -20.31
CA ALA A 116 16.73 8.79 -18.92
C ALA A 116 17.12 10.23 -18.51
N ARG A 117 16.34 10.82 -17.59
CA ARG A 117 16.55 12.19 -17.10
C ARG A 117 18.00 12.38 -16.65
N GLY A 118 18.62 13.49 -17.07
CA GLY A 118 20.02 13.81 -16.81
C GLY A 118 21.00 13.31 -17.88
N ILE A 119 20.56 12.45 -18.81
CA ILE A 119 21.36 11.99 -19.96
C ILE A 119 20.81 12.68 -21.23
N PRO A 120 21.56 13.59 -21.88
CA PRO A 120 21.07 14.28 -23.04
C PRO A 120 20.95 13.36 -24.27
N GLY A 121 20.03 13.71 -25.19
CA GLY A 121 19.84 13.02 -26.46
C GLY A 121 18.76 11.95 -26.49
N MET A 122 18.74 11.24 -27.61
CA MET A 122 17.80 10.15 -27.89
C MET A 122 18.52 8.81 -27.85
N GLN A 123 17.76 7.74 -27.70
CA GLN A 123 18.22 6.35 -27.83
C GLN A 123 17.29 5.60 -28.78
N THR A 124 17.82 4.61 -29.45
CA THR A 124 17.03 3.74 -30.32
C THR A 124 16.20 2.76 -29.49
N ARG A 125 15.17 2.18 -30.11
CA ARG A 125 14.38 1.08 -29.53
C ARG A 125 15.29 -0.08 -29.09
N ASP A 126 16.25 -0.47 -29.93
CA ASP A 126 17.12 -1.61 -29.66
C ASP A 126 18.09 -1.34 -28.50
N GLU A 127 18.61 -0.12 -28.38
CA GLU A 127 19.39 0.30 -27.20
C GLU A 127 18.54 0.20 -25.93
N PHE A 128 17.30 0.66 -25.97
CA PHE A 128 16.40 0.58 -24.81
C PHE A 128 16.00 -0.86 -24.46
N LYS A 129 15.74 -1.72 -25.45
CA LYS A 129 15.50 -3.16 -25.22
C LYS A 129 16.74 -3.84 -24.62
N SER A 130 17.94 -3.48 -25.07
CA SER A 130 19.19 -3.99 -24.48
C SER A 130 19.36 -3.52 -23.04
N ASP A 131 18.95 -2.29 -22.73
CA ASP A 131 18.95 -1.75 -21.36
C ASP A 131 17.99 -2.51 -20.44
N ILE A 132 16.79 -2.83 -20.91
CA ILE A 132 15.83 -3.69 -20.20
C ILE A 132 16.41 -5.10 -19.98
N ALA A 133 16.98 -5.73 -21.01
CA ALA A 133 17.58 -7.05 -20.91
C ALA A 133 18.67 -7.09 -19.83
N GLY A 134 19.57 -6.11 -19.85
CA GLY A 134 20.59 -5.96 -18.81
C GLY A 134 20.00 -5.74 -17.41
N GLY A 135 18.91 -4.97 -17.31
CA GLY A 135 18.19 -4.73 -16.06
C GLY A 135 17.56 -6.01 -15.49
N ILE A 136 16.95 -6.84 -16.33
CA ILE A 136 16.37 -8.14 -15.94
C ILE A 136 17.46 -9.07 -15.37
N ILE A 137 18.60 -9.17 -16.04
CA ILE A 137 19.74 -9.99 -15.59
C ILE A 137 20.22 -9.53 -14.20
N MET A 138 20.22 -8.24 -13.93
CA MET A 138 20.68 -7.63 -12.67
C MET A 138 19.59 -7.56 -11.59
N SER A 139 18.36 -7.98 -11.88
CA SER A 139 17.23 -7.88 -10.94
C SER A 139 17.05 -9.14 -10.08
N THR A 140 16.62 -8.94 -8.84
CA THR A 140 16.14 -10.02 -7.98
C THR A 140 14.73 -10.47 -8.31
N MET A 141 14.00 -9.74 -9.16
CA MET A 141 12.62 -10.05 -9.55
C MET A 141 12.53 -10.38 -11.03
N SER A 142 11.83 -11.44 -11.37
CA SER A 142 11.40 -11.71 -12.75
C SER A 142 10.37 -10.67 -13.22
N VAL A 143 10.23 -10.48 -14.52
CA VAL A 143 9.23 -9.56 -15.07
C VAL A 143 7.87 -10.24 -15.12
N ARG A 144 6.84 -9.53 -14.63
CA ARG A 144 5.43 -9.87 -14.80
C ARG A 144 4.62 -8.60 -14.78
N VAL A 145 3.91 -8.31 -15.88
CA VAL A 145 3.18 -7.05 -16.06
C VAL A 145 1.81 -7.33 -16.67
N THR A 146 0.77 -6.74 -16.09
CA THR A 146 -0.62 -6.87 -16.57
C THR A 146 -0.89 -5.94 -17.77
N PRO A 147 -1.89 -6.27 -18.62
CA PRO A 147 -2.36 -5.37 -19.69
C PRO A 147 -2.74 -3.98 -19.19
N TYR A 148 -3.35 -3.89 -18.00
CA TYR A 148 -3.68 -2.61 -17.40
C TYR A 148 -2.43 -1.75 -17.14
N VAL A 149 -1.40 -2.30 -16.51
CA VAL A 149 -0.15 -1.57 -16.26
C VAL A 149 0.51 -1.16 -17.57
N LEU A 150 0.57 -2.05 -18.56
CA LEU A 150 1.11 -1.74 -19.88
C LEU A 150 0.37 -0.57 -20.55
N SER A 151 -0.94 -0.45 -20.32
CA SER A 151 -1.76 0.60 -20.92
C SER A 151 -1.61 1.97 -20.26
N VAL A 152 -1.07 2.06 -19.05
CA VAL A 152 -0.83 3.34 -18.34
C VAL A 152 0.64 3.77 -18.35
N ILE A 153 1.54 2.98 -18.94
CA ILE A 153 2.94 3.37 -19.19
C ILE A 153 2.98 4.37 -20.36
N ASN A 154 3.79 5.42 -20.21
CA ASN A 154 4.08 6.34 -21.29
C ASN A 154 5.16 5.78 -22.23
N TRP A 155 4.79 5.10 -23.28
CA TRP A 155 5.72 4.46 -24.23
C TRP A 155 6.42 5.43 -25.17
N ARG A 156 6.04 6.73 -25.20
CA ARG A 156 6.79 7.77 -25.91
C ARG A 156 8.01 8.27 -25.14
N ASP A 157 8.00 8.09 -23.82
CA ASP A 157 9.09 8.42 -22.90
C ASP A 157 9.19 7.38 -21.78
N PRO A 158 9.47 6.11 -22.11
CA PRO A 158 9.42 5.02 -21.16
C PRO A 158 10.54 5.06 -20.12
N ALA A 159 11.73 5.55 -20.48
CA ALA A 159 12.87 5.66 -19.56
C ALA A 159 12.58 6.60 -18.35
N ASN A 160 11.71 7.59 -18.56
CA ASN A 160 11.31 8.56 -17.52
C ASN A 160 9.93 8.25 -16.92
N CYS A 161 9.27 7.19 -17.36
CA CYS A 161 7.94 6.84 -16.90
C CYS A 161 7.97 6.27 -15.47
N PRO A 162 7.31 6.92 -14.47
CA PRO A 162 7.31 6.46 -13.09
C PRO A 162 6.57 5.11 -12.91
N ILE A 163 5.70 4.75 -13.86
CA ILE A 163 5.03 3.45 -13.84
C ILE A 163 5.98 2.36 -14.30
N LEU A 164 6.68 2.54 -15.43
CA LEU A 164 7.64 1.57 -15.94
C LEU A 164 8.70 1.23 -14.90
N ARG A 165 9.27 2.25 -14.25
CA ARG A 165 10.34 2.10 -13.25
C ARG A 165 9.98 1.15 -12.09
N GLN A 166 8.72 0.97 -11.82
CA GLN A 166 8.25 0.10 -10.74
C GLN A 166 8.21 -1.38 -11.11
N PHE A 167 8.13 -1.70 -12.42
CA PHE A 167 7.85 -3.07 -12.89
C PHE A 167 8.85 -3.62 -13.90
N ILE A 168 9.55 -2.75 -14.62
CA ILE A 168 10.52 -3.12 -15.65
C ILE A 168 11.87 -2.50 -15.27
N PRO A 169 12.87 -3.31 -14.89
CA PRO A 169 14.17 -2.82 -14.49
C PRO A 169 14.99 -2.35 -15.71
N LEU A 170 15.75 -1.26 -15.55
CA LEU A 170 16.68 -0.73 -16.54
C LEU A 170 18.11 -0.84 -16.00
N LYS A 171 19.04 -1.44 -16.77
CA LYS A 171 20.45 -1.55 -16.39
C LYS A 171 21.08 -0.17 -16.16
N SER A 172 20.76 0.79 -17.03
CA SER A 172 21.26 2.17 -16.94
C SER A 172 20.83 2.91 -15.67
N ALA A 173 19.72 2.47 -15.03
CA ALA A 173 19.26 3.03 -13.77
C ALA A 173 19.85 2.34 -12.54
N MET A 174 20.42 1.13 -12.68
CA MET A 174 20.95 0.37 -11.55
C MET A 174 22.13 1.07 -10.90
N MET A 175 22.17 1.04 -9.58
CA MET A 175 23.24 1.54 -8.75
C MET A 175 23.89 0.40 -7.99
N GLU A 176 25.12 0.61 -7.54
CA GLU A 176 25.79 -0.30 -6.60
C GLU A 176 24.99 -0.36 -5.31
N ASP A 177 24.77 -1.59 -4.79
CA ASP A 177 24.04 -1.79 -3.56
C ASP A 177 24.82 -1.27 -2.36
N HIS A 178 24.15 -0.57 -1.45
CA HIS A 178 24.72 -0.32 -0.15
C HIS A 178 25.06 -1.67 0.53
N PRO A 179 26.25 -1.83 1.18
CA PRO A 179 26.70 -3.12 1.76
C PRO A 179 25.75 -3.76 2.78
N ARG A 180 24.78 -3.02 3.28
CA ARG A 180 23.78 -3.48 4.24
C ARG A 180 22.47 -3.94 3.61
N LEU A 181 22.35 -3.91 2.28
CA LEU A 181 21.17 -4.44 1.60
C LEU A 181 21.18 -5.98 1.64
N GLY A 182 19.99 -6.56 1.73
CA GLY A 182 19.83 -8.02 1.78
C GLY A 182 18.50 -8.47 1.15
N LEU A 183 18.44 -9.73 0.71
CA LEU A 183 17.22 -10.29 0.09
C LEU A 183 16.03 -10.34 1.06
N ASP A 184 16.27 -10.72 2.32
CA ASP A 184 15.27 -10.73 3.40
C ASP A 184 15.63 -9.64 4.42
N SER A 185 15.63 -8.40 3.96
CA SER A 185 16.05 -7.23 4.77
C SER A 185 15.27 -7.09 6.07
N LEU A 186 14.01 -7.55 6.09
CA LEU A 186 13.15 -7.51 7.25
C LEU A 186 13.23 -8.77 8.12
N HIS A 187 14.04 -9.77 7.78
CA HIS A 187 14.17 -11.05 8.50
C HIS A 187 12.81 -11.75 8.71
N GLU A 188 11.94 -11.73 7.70
CA GLU A 188 10.63 -12.39 7.78
C GLU A 188 10.75 -13.90 7.96
N GLN A 189 11.78 -14.54 7.35
CA GLN A 189 12.04 -15.97 7.51
C GLN A 189 12.42 -16.33 8.95
N ALA A 190 13.22 -15.50 9.62
CA ALA A 190 13.60 -15.70 11.02
C ALA A 190 12.44 -15.50 12.00
N ASP A 191 11.43 -14.70 11.62
CA ASP A 191 10.23 -14.43 12.41
C ASP A 191 9.05 -15.34 12.02
N SER A 192 9.30 -16.42 11.26
CA SER A 192 8.27 -17.39 10.81
C SER A 192 8.28 -18.64 11.70
N PRO A 193 7.35 -18.75 12.67
CA PRO A 193 7.24 -19.92 13.55
C PRO A 193 6.72 -21.17 12.83
N VAL A 194 5.89 -20.96 11.81
CA VAL A 194 5.40 -21.98 10.88
C VAL A 194 5.43 -21.42 9.47
N GLU A 195 5.58 -22.27 8.48
CA GLU A 195 5.65 -21.86 7.09
C GLU A 195 4.42 -21.06 6.68
N GLY A 196 4.65 -19.84 6.16
CA GLY A 196 3.60 -18.93 5.70
C GLY A 196 2.98 -18.05 6.80
N VAL A 197 3.51 -18.06 8.02
CA VAL A 197 3.13 -17.09 9.06
C VAL A 197 4.37 -16.35 9.52
N VAL A 198 4.36 -15.01 9.46
CA VAL A 198 5.41 -14.16 10.04
C VAL A 198 4.81 -13.46 11.26
N HIS A 199 5.30 -13.82 12.47
CA HIS A 199 4.77 -13.34 13.74
C HIS A 199 5.84 -12.55 14.51
N ARG A 200 5.95 -11.27 14.18
CA ARG A 200 6.94 -10.34 14.76
C ARG A 200 6.40 -9.55 15.94
N TYR A 201 5.10 -9.22 15.92
CA TYR A 201 4.47 -8.32 16.88
C TYR A 201 3.53 -9.09 17.80
N PRO A 202 3.35 -8.66 19.07
CA PRO A 202 2.52 -9.40 20.03
C PRO A 202 1.07 -9.64 19.58
N ASP A 203 0.48 -8.65 18.88
CA ASP A 203 -0.97 -8.64 18.55
C ASP A 203 -1.28 -8.88 17.07
N LYS A 204 -0.27 -8.95 16.18
CA LYS A 204 -0.50 -9.08 14.74
C LYS A 204 0.54 -9.93 14.04
N ALA A 205 0.09 -10.65 13.00
CA ALA A 205 0.95 -11.45 12.14
C ALA A 205 0.59 -11.31 10.66
N LEU A 206 1.56 -11.64 9.79
CA LEU A 206 1.32 -11.85 8.38
C LEU A 206 0.96 -13.32 8.14
N PHE A 207 -0.02 -13.56 7.28
CA PHE A 207 -0.32 -14.86 6.73
C PHE A 207 -0.08 -14.83 5.21
N LEU A 208 0.80 -15.70 4.73
CA LEU A 208 1.34 -15.73 3.38
C LEU A 208 0.89 -17.03 2.67
N PRO A 209 -0.37 -17.14 2.19
CA PRO A 209 -0.89 -18.37 1.62
C PRO A 209 -0.27 -18.75 0.26
N LEU A 210 0.24 -17.78 -0.50
CA LEU A 210 0.79 -17.99 -1.86
C LEU A 210 1.91 -17.00 -2.18
N ALA A 211 2.67 -17.27 -3.27
CA ALA A 211 3.82 -16.47 -3.70
C ALA A 211 3.65 -15.81 -5.08
N VAL A 212 2.42 -15.76 -5.63
CA VAL A 212 2.14 -15.19 -6.94
C VAL A 212 1.45 -13.84 -6.81
N CYS A 213 1.83 -12.88 -7.67
CA CYS A 213 1.22 -11.55 -7.77
C CYS A 213 0.72 -11.30 -9.20
N PRO A 214 -0.22 -10.36 -9.41
CA PRO A 214 -0.60 -9.91 -10.75
C PRO A 214 0.55 -9.26 -11.50
N VAL A 215 1.42 -8.55 -10.79
CA VAL A 215 2.66 -7.95 -11.29
C VAL A 215 3.80 -8.24 -10.33
N TYR A 216 5.06 -8.20 -10.82
CA TYR A 216 6.21 -8.25 -9.94
C TYR A 216 6.88 -6.87 -9.86
N CYS A 217 6.89 -6.32 -8.66
CA CYS A 217 7.50 -5.01 -8.39
C CYS A 217 9.01 -5.16 -8.30
N VAL A 218 9.78 -4.28 -8.94
CA VAL A 218 11.26 -4.27 -8.87
C VAL A 218 11.74 -4.17 -7.40
N PHE A 219 11.02 -3.38 -6.58
CA PHE A 219 11.34 -3.11 -5.16
C PHE A 219 10.67 -4.11 -4.18
N CYS A 220 10.40 -5.34 -4.60
CA CYS A 220 9.66 -6.29 -3.77
C CYS A 220 10.45 -6.69 -2.52
N THR A 221 9.91 -6.38 -1.32
CA THR A 221 10.47 -6.80 -0.01
C THR A 221 10.63 -8.31 0.11
N ARG A 222 9.75 -9.08 -0.58
CA ARG A 222 9.76 -10.55 -0.57
C ARG A 222 10.39 -11.14 -1.82
N SER A 223 11.36 -10.46 -2.40
CA SER A 223 12.07 -10.95 -3.59
C SER A 223 12.75 -12.31 -3.38
N TYR A 224 12.98 -12.71 -2.14
CA TYR A 224 13.50 -14.05 -1.79
C TYR A 224 12.51 -15.20 -2.05
N GLY A 225 11.20 -14.93 -2.16
CA GLY A 225 10.16 -15.98 -2.23
C GLY A 225 9.02 -15.73 -3.20
N VAL A 226 8.90 -14.52 -3.77
CA VAL A 226 7.85 -14.14 -4.72
C VAL A 226 8.41 -14.13 -6.14
N GLY A 227 7.62 -14.62 -7.09
CA GLY A 227 7.98 -14.68 -8.51
C GLY A 227 8.70 -15.95 -8.91
N ALA A 228 9.16 -15.99 -10.17
CA ALA A 228 10.00 -17.05 -10.68
C ALA A 228 11.47 -16.85 -10.29
N ASP A 229 12.27 -17.90 -10.37
CA ASP A 229 13.72 -17.82 -10.21
C ASP A 229 14.32 -16.81 -11.17
N THR A 230 15.39 -16.14 -10.73
CA THR A 230 16.20 -15.24 -11.54
C THR A 230 17.65 -15.75 -11.55
N ILE A 231 18.50 -15.13 -12.38
CA ILE A 231 19.94 -15.44 -12.38
C ILE A 231 20.56 -15.22 -11.00
N LEU A 232 20.04 -14.23 -10.24
CA LEU A 232 20.57 -13.84 -8.94
C LEU A 232 19.94 -14.58 -7.76
N VAL A 233 18.73 -15.12 -7.91
CA VAL A 233 17.95 -15.65 -6.78
C VAL A 233 17.17 -16.90 -7.17
N THR A 234 17.44 -18.01 -6.48
CA THR A 234 16.55 -19.17 -6.44
C THR A 234 15.48 -18.92 -5.39
N LYS A 235 14.21 -18.88 -5.80
CA LYS A 235 13.09 -18.47 -4.93
C LYS A 235 12.67 -19.55 -3.95
N ARG A 236 12.50 -19.17 -2.71
CA ARG A 236 11.82 -19.98 -1.72
C ARG A 236 10.31 -19.80 -1.83
N THR A 237 9.69 -20.41 -2.85
CA THR A 237 8.28 -20.18 -3.18
C THR A 237 7.32 -20.77 -2.14
N PHE A 238 6.28 -20.02 -1.82
CA PHE A 238 5.16 -20.48 -0.99
C PHE A 238 4.04 -21.00 -1.86
N LYS A 239 3.86 -22.33 -1.89
CA LYS A 239 2.77 -22.93 -2.65
C LYS A 239 1.47 -22.94 -1.83
N LEU A 240 0.35 -22.65 -2.48
CA LEU A 240 -0.97 -22.82 -1.87
C LEU A 240 -1.23 -24.32 -1.66
N ALA A 241 -1.17 -24.80 -0.41
CA ALA A 241 -1.36 -26.20 -0.05
C ALA A 241 -2.24 -26.32 1.20
N ARG A 242 -3.15 -27.32 1.19
CA ARG A 242 -4.10 -27.57 2.30
C ARG A 242 -3.38 -27.79 3.64
N THR A 243 -2.31 -28.57 3.65
CA THR A 243 -1.53 -28.85 4.87
C THR A 243 -0.92 -27.57 5.45
N ARG A 244 -0.36 -26.71 4.59
CA ARG A 244 0.22 -25.45 5.00
C ARG A 244 -0.81 -24.49 5.56
N LEU A 245 -1.98 -24.39 4.92
CA LEU A 245 -3.11 -23.60 5.45
C LEU A 245 -3.56 -24.13 6.81
N LYS A 246 -3.71 -25.47 6.96
CA LYS A 246 -4.09 -26.10 8.24
C LYS A 246 -3.10 -25.75 9.35
N ASN A 247 -1.80 -25.89 9.10
CA ASN A 247 -0.75 -25.59 10.10
C ASN A 247 -0.72 -24.11 10.48
N ALA A 248 -0.87 -23.21 9.49
CA ALA A 248 -0.93 -21.77 9.72
C ALA A 248 -2.15 -21.41 10.59
N PHE A 249 -3.34 -21.93 10.29
CA PHE A 249 -4.54 -21.68 11.09
C PHE A 249 -4.43 -22.25 12.51
N ALA A 250 -3.88 -23.46 12.67
CA ALA A 250 -3.65 -24.03 13.99
C ALA A 250 -2.72 -23.17 14.84
N TYR A 251 -1.64 -22.65 14.24
CA TYR A 251 -0.75 -21.72 14.91
C TYR A 251 -1.46 -20.41 15.28
N ILE A 252 -2.15 -19.76 14.33
CA ILE A 252 -2.87 -18.50 14.58
C ILE A 252 -3.87 -18.65 15.73
N GLU A 253 -4.64 -19.73 15.72
CA GLU A 253 -5.66 -20.01 16.74
C GLU A 253 -5.08 -20.28 18.13
N SER A 254 -3.87 -20.86 18.19
CA SER A 254 -3.17 -21.14 19.46
C SER A 254 -2.57 -19.90 20.12
N GLN A 255 -2.50 -18.76 19.43
CA GLN A 255 -1.88 -17.54 19.94
C GLN A 255 -2.94 -16.60 20.53
N GLU A 256 -3.21 -16.68 21.83
CA GLU A 256 -4.27 -15.91 22.50
C GLU A 256 -4.14 -14.38 22.33
N ASN A 257 -2.93 -13.86 22.30
CA ASN A 257 -2.65 -12.43 22.18
C ASN A 257 -2.73 -11.93 20.73
N LEU A 258 -2.79 -12.81 19.75
CA LEU A 258 -2.86 -12.46 18.34
C LEU A 258 -4.28 -12.02 17.98
N LYS A 259 -4.45 -10.75 17.59
CA LYS A 259 -5.73 -10.11 17.33
C LYS A 259 -5.93 -9.70 15.87
N ASP A 260 -4.83 -9.52 15.12
CA ASP A 260 -4.83 -8.93 13.78
C ASP A 260 -4.06 -9.81 12.78
N ILE A 261 -4.71 -10.21 11.68
CA ILE A 261 -4.06 -10.98 10.62
C ILE A 261 -4.07 -10.18 9.32
N VAL A 262 -2.88 -10.05 8.71
CA VAL A 262 -2.73 -9.56 7.34
C VAL A 262 -2.53 -10.75 6.41
N VAL A 263 -3.53 -11.09 5.62
CA VAL A 263 -3.44 -12.11 4.57
C VAL A 263 -2.81 -11.46 3.34
N SER A 264 -1.61 -11.89 2.99
CA SER A 264 -0.78 -11.33 1.92
C SER A 264 -0.10 -12.46 1.12
N GLY A 265 1.21 -12.59 1.20
CA GLY A 265 2.00 -13.58 0.48
C GLY A 265 2.72 -12.95 -0.69
N GLY A 266 2.47 -13.44 -1.91
CA GLY A 266 2.58 -12.67 -3.12
C GLY A 266 1.49 -11.62 -3.08
N ASP A 267 0.29 -11.96 -3.56
CA ASP A 267 -0.83 -11.03 -3.55
C ASP A 267 -2.15 -11.81 -3.35
N ALA A 268 -2.95 -11.41 -2.37
CA ALA A 268 -4.25 -12.02 -2.10
C ALA A 268 -5.20 -11.99 -3.31
N TYR A 269 -4.92 -11.15 -4.31
CA TYR A 269 -5.67 -11.09 -5.57
C TYR A 269 -5.65 -12.39 -6.37
N TYR A 270 -4.59 -13.20 -6.20
CA TYR A 270 -4.45 -14.49 -6.86
C TYR A 270 -5.05 -15.67 -6.07
N LEU A 271 -5.61 -15.42 -4.89
CA LEU A 271 -6.38 -16.46 -4.21
C LEU A 271 -7.62 -16.82 -5.06
N PRO A 272 -7.86 -18.12 -5.31
CA PRO A 272 -9.15 -18.55 -5.85
C PRO A 272 -10.30 -18.05 -4.96
N PRO A 273 -11.45 -17.64 -5.52
CA PRO A 273 -12.56 -17.06 -4.74
C PRO A 273 -12.99 -17.90 -3.56
N HIS A 274 -13.13 -19.21 -3.74
CA HIS A 274 -13.50 -20.15 -2.67
C HIS A 274 -12.44 -20.28 -1.56
N VAL A 275 -11.15 -20.12 -1.91
CA VAL A 275 -10.06 -20.14 -0.91
C VAL A 275 -10.04 -18.82 -0.14
N LEU A 276 -10.20 -17.68 -0.84
CA LEU A 276 -10.33 -16.37 -0.21
C LEU A 276 -11.46 -16.37 0.83
N GLU A 277 -12.63 -16.85 0.44
CA GLU A 277 -13.79 -16.93 1.29
C GLU A 277 -13.56 -17.92 2.47
N GLY A 278 -12.97 -19.08 2.21
CA GLY A 278 -12.61 -20.06 3.25
C GLY A 278 -11.59 -19.53 4.27
N ILE A 279 -10.61 -18.72 3.83
CA ILE A 279 -9.68 -18.03 4.73
C ILE A 279 -10.44 -17.01 5.58
N GLY A 280 -11.29 -16.20 4.96
CA GLY A 280 -12.14 -15.24 5.67
C GLY A 280 -13.04 -15.90 6.72
N ASP A 281 -13.78 -16.93 6.35
CA ASP A 281 -14.67 -17.66 7.24
C ASP A 281 -13.89 -18.28 8.43
N ARG A 282 -12.71 -18.83 8.19
CA ARG A 282 -11.86 -19.39 9.24
C ARG A 282 -11.40 -18.33 10.23
N LEU A 283 -10.96 -17.15 9.76
CA LEU A 283 -10.54 -16.04 10.63
C LEU A 283 -11.73 -15.43 11.39
N ILE A 284 -12.90 -15.38 10.77
CA ILE A 284 -14.14 -14.93 11.43
C ILE A 284 -14.51 -15.88 12.56
N GLY A 285 -14.33 -17.19 12.38
CA GLY A 285 -14.64 -18.21 13.40
C GLY A 285 -13.69 -18.26 14.60
N MET A 286 -12.46 -17.70 14.49
CA MET A 286 -11.46 -17.74 15.58
C MET A 286 -11.81 -16.74 16.69
N LYS A 287 -11.84 -17.17 17.94
CA LYS A 287 -12.20 -16.34 19.11
C LYS A 287 -11.16 -15.25 19.40
N ASN A 288 -9.87 -15.53 19.16
CA ASN A 288 -8.76 -14.60 19.43
C ASN A 288 -8.65 -13.51 18.37
N ILE A 289 -9.11 -13.71 17.13
CA ILE A 289 -8.99 -12.73 16.05
C ILE A 289 -10.14 -11.73 16.11
N GLU A 290 -9.81 -10.45 16.20
CA GLU A 290 -10.75 -9.32 16.24
C GLU A 290 -10.85 -8.59 14.90
N ARG A 291 -9.75 -8.61 14.12
CA ARG A 291 -9.61 -7.90 12.84
C ARG A 291 -8.69 -8.65 11.90
N PHE A 292 -8.96 -8.51 10.60
CA PHE A 292 -8.08 -9.06 9.59
C PHE A 292 -8.20 -8.26 8.28
N ARG A 293 -7.21 -8.44 7.40
CA ARG A 293 -7.09 -7.70 6.15
C ARG A 293 -6.63 -8.61 5.05
N PHE A 294 -7.19 -8.43 3.85
CA PHE A 294 -6.54 -8.92 2.63
C PHE A 294 -5.69 -7.81 2.04
N ALA A 295 -4.42 -8.11 1.73
CA ALA A 295 -3.49 -7.16 1.14
C ALA A 295 -3.29 -7.48 -0.35
N THR A 296 -3.53 -6.50 -1.20
CA THR A 296 -3.43 -6.64 -2.66
C THR A 296 -2.99 -5.35 -3.33
N ARG A 297 -2.23 -5.47 -4.40
CA ARG A 297 -1.99 -4.37 -5.34
C ARG A 297 -3.00 -4.34 -6.49
N GLY A 298 -3.95 -5.29 -6.53
CA GLY A 298 -4.90 -5.50 -7.63
C GLY A 298 -5.62 -4.24 -8.06
N LEU A 299 -6.04 -3.37 -7.11
CA LEU A 299 -6.74 -2.12 -7.42
C LEU A 299 -5.87 -1.12 -8.23
N ALA A 300 -4.54 -1.17 -8.08
CA ALA A 300 -3.60 -0.34 -8.82
C ALA A 300 -3.13 -0.95 -10.15
N VAL A 301 -3.08 -2.29 -10.24
CA VAL A 301 -2.39 -2.96 -11.36
C VAL A 301 -3.30 -3.86 -12.21
N ALA A 302 -4.52 -4.12 -11.75
CA ALA A 302 -5.54 -4.91 -12.47
C ALA A 302 -6.95 -4.57 -11.95
N PRO A 303 -7.35 -3.27 -11.89
CA PRO A 303 -8.65 -2.86 -11.33
C PRO A 303 -9.85 -3.42 -12.11
N ASN A 304 -9.64 -3.77 -13.35
CA ASN A 304 -10.61 -4.38 -14.24
C ASN A 304 -11.23 -5.67 -13.67
N ARG A 305 -10.47 -6.54 -12.98
CA ARG A 305 -11.02 -7.71 -12.30
C ARG A 305 -12.16 -7.37 -11.32
N LEU A 306 -12.04 -6.24 -10.64
CA LEU A 306 -13.05 -5.77 -9.70
C LEU A 306 -14.37 -5.36 -10.39
N LEU A 307 -14.35 -5.14 -11.70
CA LEU A 307 -15.52 -4.81 -12.53
C LEU A 307 -15.99 -5.98 -13.37
N ASP A 308 -15.23 -7.06 -13.46
CA ASP A 308 -15.63 -8.27 -14.18
C ASP A 308 -16.76 -8.98 -13.43
N HIS A 309 -17.93 -9.09 -14.08
CA HIS A 309 -19.09 -9.78 -13.52
C HIS A 309 -19.01 -11.30 -13.66
N ASN A 310 -18.12 -11.80 -14.51
CA ASN A 310 -17.91 -13.24 -14.71
C ASN A 310 -16.86 -13.82 -13.75
N ASP A 311 -16.03 -12.97 -13.09
CA ASP A 311 -15.09 -13.42 -12.06
C ASP A 311 -15.70 -13.25 -10.66
N PRO A 312 -15.89 -14.33 -9.89
CA PRO A 312 -16.56 -14.29 -8.59
C PRO A 312 -15.69 -13.74 -7.45
N TRP A 313 -14.46 -13.30 -7.71
CA TRP A 313 -13.51 -12.86 -6.67
C TRP A 313 -14.01 -11.65 -5.88
N THR A 314 -14.55 -10.66 -6.60
CA THR A 314 -15.06 -9.43 -5.96
C THR A 314 -16.26 -9.73 -5.07
N GLU A 315 -17.18 -10.56 -5.54
CA GLU A 315 -18.33 -10.96 -4.75
C GLU A 315 -17.94 -11.80 -3.51
N ALA A 316 -16.93 -12.67 -3.66
CA ALA A 316 -16.37 -13.41 -2.53
C ALA A 316 -15.78 -12.47 -1.46
N LEU A 317 -15.02 -11.45 -1.89
CA LEU A 317 -14.47 -10.42 -1.01
C LEU A 317 -15.58 -9.64 -0.27
N ILE A 318 -16.63 -9.23 -0.99
CA ILE A 318 -17.78 -8.51 -0.43
C ILE A 318 -18.48 -9.38 0.61
N ARG A 319 -18.74 -10.67 0.30
CA ARG A 319 -19.34 -11.61 1.27
C ARG A 319 -18.49 -11.76 2.53
N VAL A 320 -17.15 -11.85 2.41
CA VAL A 320 -16.25 -11.90 3.57
C VAL A 320 -16.37 -10.63 4.41
N SER A 321 -16.38 -9.45 3.77
CA SER A 321 -16.55 -8.17 4.45
C SER A 321 -17.87 -8.12 5.24
N ASP A 322 -18.98 -8.54 4.63
CA ASP A 322 -20.29 -8.56 5.26
C ASP A 322 -20.38 -9.55 6.43
N LYS A 323 -19.84 -10.77 6.24
CA LYS A 323 -19.79 -11.78 7.31
C LYS A 323 -18.95 -11.27 8.50
N ALA A 324 -17.79 -10.65 8.25
CA ALA A 324 -16.94 -10.09 9.30
C ALA A 324 -17.68 -9.01 10.09
N ARG A 325 -18.34 -8.05 9.40
CA ARG A 325 -19.11 -6.98 10.01
C ARG A 325 -20.27 -7.53 10.86
N LYS A 326 -21.02 -8.52 10.35
CA LYS A 326 -22.09 -9.19 11.09
C LYS A 326 -21.59 -9.94 12.34
N ALA A 327 -20.36 -10.45 12.29
CA ALA A 327 -19.72 -11.11 13.43
C ALA A 327 -19.03 -10.12 14.40
N GLY A 328 -19.18 -8.81 14.21
CA GLY A 328 -18.55 -7.78 15.04
C GLY A 328 -17.02 -7.70 14.86
N LYS A 329 -16.47 -8.20 13.74
CA LYS A 329 -15.04 -8.17 13.43
C LYS A 329 -14.73 -7.13 12.37
N HIS A 330 -13.59 -6.46 12.51
CA HIS A 330 -13.16 -5.46 11.55
C HIS A 330 -12.46 -6.12 10.37
N PHE A 331 -12.96 -5.86 9.16
CA PHE A 331 -12.33 -6.25 7.91
C PHE A 331 -11.90 -5.02 7.10
N ALA A 332 -10.76 -5.12 6.40
CA ALA A 332 -10.34 -4.12 5.41
C ALA A 332 -9.60 -4.77 4.24
N LEU A 333 -9.75 -4.18 3.05
CA LEU A 333 -8.86 -4.41 1.93
C LEU A 333 -7.72 -3.41 1.99
N HIS A 334 -6.48 -3.89 2.08
CA HIS A 334 -5.30 -3.05 1.98
C HIS A 334 -4.77 -3.06 0.56
N THR A 335 -4.74 -1.89 -0.05
CA THR A 335 -4.21 -1.70 -1.40
C THR A 335 -2.87 -0.97 -1.39
N HIS A 336 -2.23 -0.87 -2.58
CA HIS A 336 -0.92 -0.28 -2.73
C HIS A 336 -0.85 0.53 -4.03
N PHE A 337 -0.72 1.85 -3.89
CA PHE A 337 -0.48 2.80 -4.97
C PHE A 337 0.78 3.60 -4.69
N ASN A 338 1.58 3.88 -5.71
CA ASN A 338 2.76 4.72 -5.60
C ASN A 338 2.68 5.99 -6.42
N HIS A 339 1.89 6.02 -7.50
CA HIS A 339 1.85 7.17 -8.39
C HIS A 339 0.42 7.50 -8.86
N PRO A 340 0.05 8.78 -8.99
CA PRO A 340 -1.29 9.18 -9.44
C PRO A 340 -1.66 8.69 -10.85
N ASN A 341 -0.67 8.37 -11.70
CA ASN A 341 -0.90 7.83 -13.05
C ASN A 341 -1.25 6.33 -13.06
N GLU A 342 -1.21 5.64 -11.93
CA GLU A 342 -1.77 4.29 -11.76
C GLU A 342 -3.31 4.31 -11.75
N ILE A 343 -3.92 5.51 -11.61
CA ILE A 343 -5.35 5.69 -11.39
C ILE A 343 -6.01 6.14 -12.71
N SER A 344 -6.82 5.26 -13.29
CA SER A 344 -7.71 5.55 -14.41
C SER A 344 -9.18 5.55 -13.96
N TRP A 345 -10.11 5.84 -14.87
CA TRP A 345 -11.54 5.73 -14.61
C TRP A 345 -11.96 4.30 -14.20
N ILE A 346 -11.25 3.25 -14.70
CA ILE A 346 -11.49 1.86 -14.29
C ILE A 346 -11.18 1.69 -12.80
N THR A 347 -10.05 2.25 -12.35
CA THR A 347 -9.68 2.28 -10.92
C THR A 347 -10.73 3.01 -10.08
N GLU A 348 -11.19 4.19 -10.54
CA GLU A 348 -12.21 4.97 -9.84
C GLU A 348 -13.54 4.20 -9.74
N LYS A 349 -13.98 3.52 -10.81
CA LYS A 349 -15.17 2.66 -10.77
C LYS A 349 -15.02 1.45 -9.86
N ALA A 350 -13.88 0.78 -9.90
CA ALA A 350 -13.57 -0.36 -9.04
C ALA A 350 -13.59 0.04 -7.56
N ALA A 351 -12.96 1.17 -7.21
CA ALA A 351 -12.97 1.71 -5.86
C ALA A 351 -14.41 2.06 -5.40
N ARG A 352 -15.20 2.68 -6.30
CA ARG A 352 -16.62 3.00 -6.02
C ARG A 352 -17.45 1.75 -5.75
N ARG A 353 -17.27 0.66 -6.53
CA ARG A 353 -17.95 -0.62 -6.29
C ARG A 353 -17.67 -1.15 -4.89
N LEU A 354 -16.41 -1.14 -4.45
CA LEU A 354 -16.02 -1.57 -3.11
C LEU A 354 -16.64 -0.69 -2.02
N SER A 355 -16.61 0.63 -2.21
CA SER A 355 -17.21 1.58 -1.26
C SER A 355 -18.74 1.41 -1.15
N GLN A 356 -19.44 1.25 -2.28
CA GLN A 356 -20.89 0.99 -2.30
C GLN A 356 -21.24 -0.33 -1.60
N ALA A 357 -20.36 -1.32 -1.64
CA ALA A 357 -20.49 -2.57 -0.89
C ALA A 357 -20.00 -2.46 0.58
N ALA A 358 -19.74 -1.25 1.07
CA ALA A 358 -19.24 -0.99 2.43
C ALA A 358 -17.93 -1.75 2.78
N VAL A 359 -17.09 -2.02 1.79
CA VAL A 359 -15.75 -2.58 1.99
C VAL A 359 -14.81 -1.45 2.35
N THR A 360 -14.22 -1.50 3.55
CA THR A 360 -13.18 -0.54 3.95
C THR A 360 -11.91 -0.77 3.14
N VAL A 361 -11.43 0.27 2.44
CA VAL A 361 -10.18 0.22 1.66
C VAL A 361 -9.15 1.17 2.25
N ARG A 362 -7.93 0.67 2.48
CA ARG A 362 -6.79 1.47 2.96
C ARG A 362 -5.61 1.30 2.02
N CYS A 363 -4.84 2.36 1.83
CA CYS A 363 -3.69 2.35 0.92
C CYS A 363 -2.38 2.52 1.69
N GLN A 364 -1.42 1.67 1.36
CA GLN A 364 0.00 1.91 1.62
C GLN A 364 0.68 2.40 0.34
N THR A 365 1.75 3.19 0.51
CA THR A 365 2.61 3.71 -0.54
C THR A 365 4.06 3.43 -0.13
N VAL A 366 4.94 3.15 -1.09
CA VAL A 366 6.39 3.10 -0.88
C VAL A 366 6.99 4.34 -1.52
N LEU A 367 7.83 5.05 -0.79
CA LEU A 367 8.58 6.20 -1.29
C LEU A 367 9.73 5.73 -2.18
N LEU A 368 9.69 6.09 -3.45
CA LEU A 368 10.60 5.62 -4.49
C LEU A 368 11.19 6.79 -5.27
N ARG A 369 12.51 6.80 -5.42
CA ARG A 369 13.26 7.81 -6.18
C ARG A 369 12.79 7.87 -7.64
N GLY A 370 12.43 9.07 -8.10
CA GLY A 370 11.96 9.34 -9.45
C GLY A 370 10.60 8.74 -9.78
N VAL A 371 9.81 8.38 -8.74
CA VAL A 371 8.44 7.92 -8.85
C VAL A 371 7.49 8.84 -8.11
N ASN A 372 7.73 9.08 -6.82
CA ASN A 372 6.83 9.85 -5.96
C ASN A 372 7.58 10.61 -4.85
N ASP A 373 8.84 10.90 -5.08
CA ASP A 373 9.74 11.57 -4.15
C ASP A 373 9.68 13.12 -4.24
N ASP A 374 8.62 13.65 -4.83
CA ASP A 374 8.30 15.08 -4.86
C ASP A 374 6.92 15.38 -4.25
N VAL A 375 6.76 16.62 -3.78
CA VAL A 375 5.56 17.08 -3.05
C VAL A 375 4.30 17.05 -3.90
N ASP A 376 4.39 17.45 -5.15
CA ASP A 376 3.24 17.57 -6.05
C ASP A 376 2.68 16.19 -6.40
N THR A 377 3.55 15.25 -6.72
CA THR A 377 3.19 13.85 -7.02
C THR A 377 2.56 13.18 -5.79
N MET A 378 3.21 13.27 -4.63
CA MET A 378 2.71 12.65 -3.40
C MET A 378 1.37 13.28 -2.96
N SER A 379 1.25 14.60 -2.96
CA SER A 379 0.00 15.31 -2.62
C SER A 379 -1.13 14.93 -3.59
N THR A 380 -0.83 14.86 -4.89
CA THR A 380 -1.81 14.48 -5.92
C THR A 380 -2.29 13.04 -5.70
N LEU A 381 -1.38 12.11 -5.39
CA LEU A 381 -1.74 10.73 -5.07
C LEU A 381 -2.68 10.67 -3.86
N ILE A 382 -2.32 11.32 -2.76
CA ILE A 382 -3.14 11.34 -1.54
C ILE A 382 -4.53 11.90 -1.82
N LYS A 383 -4.63 13.03 -2.55
CA LYS A 383 -5.91 13.65 -2.93
C LYS A 383 -6.76 12.75 -3.83
N LYS A 384 -6.16 12.05 -4.81
CA LYS A 384 -6.88 11.09 -5.66
C LYS A 384 -7.39 9.90 -4.86
N LEU A 385 -6.59 9.34 -3.96
CA LEU A 385 -7.00 8.27 -3.06
C LEU A 385 -8.18 8.70 -2.18
N ALA A 386 -8.10 9.90 -1.58
CA ALA A 386 -9.18 10.47 -0.78
C ALA A 386 -10.49 10.61 -1.58
N LYS A 387 -10.41 11.13 -2.83
CA LYS A 387 -11.56 11.22 -3.75
C LYS A 387 -12.21 9.85 -4.02
N MET A 388 -11.42 8.78 -4.05
CA MET A 388 -11.90 7.40 -4.22
C MET A 388 -12.36 6.73 -2.92
N MET A 389 -12.42 7.47 -1.79
CA MET A 389 -12.75 6.94 -0.46
C MET A 389 -11.78 5.85 0.02
N ILE A 390 -10.54 5.90 -0.46
CA ILE A 390 -9.45 5.03 -0.03
C ILE A 390 -8.64 5.81 1.02
N GLN A 391 -8.51 5.23 2.22
CA GLN A 391 -7.75 5.85 3.31
C GLN A 391 -6.25 5.61 3.13
N PRO A 392 -5.42 6.63 2.80
CA PRO A 392 -3.97 6.51 2.89
C PRO A 392 -3.59 6.30 4.36
N TYR A 393 -2.76 5.32 4.68
CA TYR A 393 -2.40 5.08 6.08
C TYR A 393 -0.90 5.03 6.32
N TYR A 394 -0.10 4.52 5.36
CA TYR A 394 1.34 4.54 5.43
C TYR A 394 2.00 5.01 4.12
N VAL A 395 3.06 5.81 4.26
CA VAL A 395 4.12 5.98 3.27
C VAL A 395 5.38 5.35 3.86
N TYR A 396 5.81 4.23 3.27
CA TYR A 396 7.00 3.52 3.70
C TYR A 396 8.25 4.14 3.10
N GLN A 397 9.25 4.41 3.91
CA GLN A 397 10.61 4.49 3.43
C GLN A 397 10.96 3.16 2.73
N CYS A 398 11.58 3.22 1.54
CA CYS A 398 11.88 2.00 0.78
C CYS A 398 12.77 1.06 1.60
N ASP A 399 12.42 -0.23 1.63
CA ASP A 399 13.16 -1.25 2.37
C ASP A 399 14.57 -1.44 1.80
N MET A 400 15.47 -1.92 2.65
CA MET A 400 16.88 -2.15 2.31
C MET A 400 17.06 -3.50 1.59
N VAL A 401 16.39 -3.67 0.45
CA VAL A 401 16.42 -4.91 -0.35
C VAL A 401 17.52 -4.83 -1.41
N SER A 402 18.21 -5.95 -1.65
CA SER A 402 19.24 -6.05 -2.69
C SER A 402 18.71 -5.70 -4.08
N LYS A 403 19.52 -4.99 -4.88
CA LYS A 403 19.23 -4.54 -6.26
C LYS A 403 18.10 -3.50 -6.36
N VAL A 404 17.83 -2.78 -5.26
CA VAL A 404 16.80 -1.72 -5.18
C VAL A 404 17.41 -0.34 -4.88
N GLU A 405 18.73 -0.22 -4.75
CA GLU A 405 19.44 1.00 -4.35
C GLU A 405 19.03 2.22 -5.20
N HIS A 406 18.86 2.05 -6.50
CA HIS A 406 18.46 3.09 -7.43
C HIS A 406 17.04 3.66 -7.22
N LEU A 407 16.18 2.95 -6.47
CA LEU A 407 14.83 3.40 -6.13
C LEU A 407 14.72 3.93 -4.69
N ARG A 408 15.77 3.78 -3.88
CA ARG A 408 15.75 4.24 -2.50
C ARG A 408 15.98 5.75 -2.41
N THR A 409 15.36 6.38 -1.43
CA THR A 409 15.54 7.81 -1.10
C THR A 409 16.23 7.95 0.25
N PRO A 410 16.94 9.06 0.53
CA PRO A 410 17.36 9.38 1.89
C PRO A 410 16.17 9.50 2.85
N LEU A 411 16.37 9.22 4.13
CA LEU A 411 15.33 9.43 5.16
C LEU A 411 14.86 10.88 5.19
N GLN A 412 15.76 11.83 4.91
CA GLN A 412 15.43 13.25 4.83
C GLN A 412 14.28 13.53 3.85
N THR A 413 14.23 12.84 2.70
CA THR A 413 13.14 13.00 1.73
C THR A 413 11.77 12.67 2.35
N SER A 414 11.68 11.62 3.18
CA SER A 414 10.45 11.29 3.93
C SER A 414 10.05 12.41 4.89
N LEU A 415 11.02 12.98 5.61
CA LEU A 415 10.77 14.06 6.58
C LEU A 415 10.31 15.34 5.89
N ASP A 416 10.95 15.69 4.79
CA ASP A 416 10.64 16.89 4.01
C ASP A 416 9.25 16.80 3.37
N LEU A 417 8.91 15.66 2.78
CA LEU A 417 7.58 15.42 2.21
C LEU A 417 6.50 15.49 3.28
N GLU A 418 6.68 14.82 4.41
CA GLU A 418 5.72 14.87 5.51
C GLU A 418 5.52 16.31 6.00
N SER A 419 6.60 17.06 6.21
CA SER A 419 6.57 18.45 6.68
C SER A 419 5.84 19.37 5.70
N GLN A 420 6.08 19.24 4.39
CA GLN A 420 5.50 20.12 3.38
C GLN A 420 4.04 19.78 3.05
N ILE A 421 3.64 18.51 3.16
CA ILE A 421 2.28 18.06 2.85
C ILE A 421 1.36 18.24 4.06
N ARG A 422 1.86 18.06 5.28
CA ARG A 422 1.09 18.18 6.51
C ARG A 422 0.55 19.61 6.68
N GLY A 423 -0.77 19.73 6.84
CA GLY A 423 -1.47 21.01 6.88
C GLY A 423 -2.00 21.50 5.52
N SER A 424 -1.49 20.96 4.38
CA SER A 424 -2.00 21.27 3.04
C SER A 424 -3.14 20.34 2.60
N ILE A 425 -3.29 19.21 3.27
CA ILE A 425 -4.34 18.21 3.05
C ILE A 425 -5.08 17.99 4.38
N ALA A 426 -6.38 17.70 4.31
CA ALA A 426 -7.16 17.38 5.50
C ALA A 426 -6.48 16.29 6.32
N GLY A 427 -6.21 16.54 7.61
CA GLY A 427 -5.46 15.65 8.50
C GLY A 427 -6.02 14.23 8.57
N TYR A 428 -7.32 14.08 8.35
CA TYR A 428 -8.04 12.82 8.24
C TYR A 428 -7.47 11.88 7.15
N TYR A 429 -6.96 12.43 6.04
CA TYR A 429 -6.35 11.68 4.93
C TYR A 429 -4.81 11.71 4.94
N MET A 430 -4.21 12.33 5.94
CA MET A 430 -2.75 12.39 6.02
C MET A 430 -2.17 11.03 6.44
N PRO A 431 -1.34 10.37 5.61
CA PRO A 431 -0.69 9.11 5.99
C PRO A 431 0.42 9.33 7.03
N ASN A 432 0.79 8.26 7.74
CA ASN A 432 2.01 8.24 8.53
C ASN A 432 3.21 7.85 7.67
N PHE A 433 4.27 8.62 7.72
CA PHE A 433 5.56 8.27 7.12
C PHE A 433 6.33 7.36 8.06
N VAL A 434 6.72 6.17 7.59
CA VAL A 434 7.26 5.10 8.43
C VAL A 434 8.49 4.45 7.84
N VAL A 435 9.39 3.99 8.71
CA VAL A 435 10.50 3.11 8.38
C VAL A 435 10.19 1.71 8.94
N ASP A 436 10.29 0.68 8.12
CA ASP A 436 10.34 -0.70 8.58
C ASP A 436 11.81 -1.05 8.84
N LEU A 437 12.16 -1.19 10.12
CA LEU A 437 13.55 -1.33 10.51
C LEU A 437 14.12 -2.67 10.02
N PRO A 438 15.31 -2.68 9.41
CA PRO A 438 15.93 -3.90 8.92
C PRO A 438 16.17 -4.91 10.06
N GLU A 439 16.53 -6.14 9.70
CA GLU A 439 16.80 -7.22 10.67
C GLU A 439 15.62 -7.55 11.61
N GLY A 440 14.40 -7.17 11.21
CA GLY A 440 13.19 -7.42 11.98
C GLY A 440 13.00 -6.49 13.17
N GLY A 441 13.54 -5.27 13.11
CA GLY A 441 13.42 -4.24 14.14
C GLY A 441 12.03 -3.62 14.28
N GLY A 442 11.10 -3.91 13.37
CA GLY A 442 9.72 -3.42 13.41
C GLY A 442 9.54 -2.00 12.87
N LYS A 443 8.30 -1.50 12.89
CA LYS A 443 7.93 -0.22 12.30
C LYS A 443 8.06 0.95 13.26
N ARG A 444 8.63 2.06 12.76
CA ARG A 444 8.72 3.34 13.49
C ARG A 444 8.29 4.48 12.57
N LEU A 445 7.77 5.57 13.16
CA LEU A 445 7.56 6.80 12.40
C LEU A 445 8.91 7.31 11.89
N ALA A 446 8.96 7.81 10.66
CA ALA A 446 10.18 8.33 10.05
C ALA A 446 10.85 9.42 10.91
N GLY A 447 10.06 10.29 11.53
CA GLY A 447 10.53 11.34 12.42
C GLY A 447 10.85 10.90 13.86
N SER A 448 10.70 9.61 14.23
CA SER A 448 10.96 9.11 15.59
C SER A 448 12.33 8.48 15.77
N PHE A 449 13.32 8.93 15.00
CA PHE A 449 14.71 8.48 15.15
C PHE A 449 15.32 8.97 16.48
N GLU A 450 16.23 8.17 17.05
CA GLU A 450 17.06 8.59 18.19
C GLU A 450 18.20 9.52 17.74
N SER A 451 18.79 9.22 16.58
CA SER A 451 19.78 10.05 15.89
C SER A 451 19.70 9.88 14.38
N TYR A 452 20.02 10.92 13.64
CA TYR A 452 20.17 10.88 12.19
C TYR A 452 21.35 11.76 11.78
N ASP A 453 22.42 11.11 11.36
CA ASP A 453 23.60 11.74 10.76
C ASP A 453 23.40 11.84 9.23
N ARG A 454 23.22 13.04 8.75
CA ARG A 454 22.95 13.35 7.32
C ARG A 454 24.20 13.25 6.45
N ASP A 455 25.38 13.31 7.04
CA ASP A 455 26.64 13.21 6.30
C ASP A 455 26.93 11.75 5.95
N THR A 456 26.79 10.87 6.93
CA THR A 456 26.96 9.43 6.74
C THR A 456 25.70 8.71 6.28
N GLY A 457 24.53 9.36 6.32
CA GLY A 457 23.24 8.77 5.97
C GLY A 457 22.76 7.71 6.97
N VAL A 458 23.26 7.69 8.19
CA VAL A 458 22.90 6.69 9.20
C VAL A 458 21.87 7.24 10.17
N SER A 459 20.71 6.60 10.26
CA SER A 459 19.70 6.89 11.27
C SER A 459 19.53 5.71 12.24
N THR A 460 19.24 6.02 13.50
CA THR A 460 19.03 5.02 14.57
C THR A 460 17.63 5.13 15.13
N PHE A 461 17.03 3.98 15.42
CA PHE A 461 15.67 3.90 15.94
C PHE A 461 15.61 2.86 17.05
N ARG A 462 14.84 3.15 18.08
CA ARG A 462 14.52 2.19 19.14
C ARG A 462 13.35 1.29 18.68
N ALA A 463 13.53 -0.02 18.71
CA ALA A 463 12.48 -0.98 18.34
C ALA A 463 11.22 -0.79 19.20
N PRO A 464 10.01 -0.99 18.61
CA PRO A 464 8.77 -1.09 19.37
C PRO A 464 8.69 -2.43 20.12
N ALA A 465 7.56 -2.68 20.80
CA ALA A 465 7.26 -4.00 21.36
C ALA A 465 7.26 -5.08 20.27
N LEU A 466 8.10 -6.10 20.45
CA LEU A 466 8.27 -7.22 19.53
C LEU A 466 8.12 -8.54 20.30
N THR A 467 7.70 -9.60 19.59
CA THR A 467 7.41 -10.91 20.22
C THR A 467 8.68 -11.61 20.75
N LYS A 468 9.80 -11.47 20.05
CA LYS A 468 11.05 -12.13 20.46
C LYS A 468 11.77 -11.35 21.55
N ARG A 469 12.12 -12.02 22.64
CA ARG A 469 12.97 -11.47 23.70
C ARG A 469 14.29 -10.93 23.12
N GLY A 470 14.74 -9.78 23.62
CA GLY A 470 15.99 -9.13 23.22
C GLY A 470 15.91 -8.28 21.94
N LYS A 471 14.76 -8.20 21.28
CA LYS A 471 14.51 -7.26 20.18
C LYS A 471 13.87 -5.95 20.65
N GLU A 472 12.98 -6.02 21.64
CA GLU A 472 12.28 -4.86 22.19
C GLU A 472 13.27 -3.86 22.82
N GLY A 473 13.09 -2.58 22.47
CA GLY A 473 13.96 -1.51 22.98
C GLY A 473 15.38 -1.48 22.40
N LYS A 474 15.78 -2.49 21.60
CA LYS A 474 17.07 -2.50 20.91
C LYS A 474 17.15 -1.37 19.88
N ILE A 475 18.34 -0.81 19.70
CA ILE A 475 18.59 0.19 18.66
C ILE A 475 18.91 -0.51 17.35
N TYR A 476 18.17 -0.14 16.30
CA TYR A 476 18.36 -0.57 14.92
C TYR A 476 18.81 0.60 14.06
N LYS A 477 19.54 0.32 13.00
CA LYS A 477 20.03 1.32 12.06
C LYS A 477 19.33 1.18 10.72
N TYR A 478 18.92 2.31 10.17
CA TYR A 478 18.55 2.43 8.76
C TYR A 478 19.65 3.25 8.07
N TYR A 479 20.02 2.86 6.85
CA TYR A 479 21.08 3.49 6.08
C TYR A 479 20.46 4.10 4.83
N ASP A 480 20.74 5.36 4.60
CA ASP A 480 20.37 6.02 3.35
C ASP A 480 21.06 5.36 2.15
N PRO A 481 20.55 5.56 0.93
CA PRO A 481 21.25 5.10 -0.26
C PRO A 481 22.64 5.75 -0.38
N LEU A 482 23.54 5.02 -1.03
CA LEU A 482 24.87 5.54 -1.33
C LEU A 482 24.74 6.84 -2.13
N LYS A 483 25.57 7.85 -1.79
CA LYS A 483 25.68 9.06 -2.59
C LYS A 483 26.24 8.63 -3.96
N SER A 484 25.55 8.97 -5.05
CA SER A 484 26.12 8.75 -6.39
C SER A 484 27.45 9.50 -6.45
N SER A 485 28.51 8.77 -6.81
CA SER A 485 29.77 9.43 -7.20
C SER A 485 29.43 10.36 -8.37
N SER A 486 29.45 11.66 -8.10
CA SER A 486 29.24 12.74 -9.08
C SER A 486 30.29 12.72 -10.16
#